data_0c71b1b97dc1a8923a455cfa0b7b10dd
#
_entry.id   0c71b1b97dc1a8923a455cfa0b7b10dd
#
_cell.length_a   1.000
_cell.length_b   1.000
_cell.length_c   1.000
_cell.angle_alpha   90.00
_cell.angle_beta   90.00
_cell.angle_gamma   90.00
#
_symmetry.space_group_name_H-M   'P 1'
#
loop_
_entity.id
_entity.type
_entity.pdbx_description
1 polymer ?
#
loop_
_entity_poly.entity_id
_entity_poly.type
_entity_poly.pdbx_seq_one_letter_code
_entity_poly.pdbx_strand_id
1 'polypeptide(L)'
;GKILRDNVWGTLEEDCIRRDFSINALYFDPLQNLLHDFHNGLHHIQKKLLVSIGDPQLRFEEDPVRSLRVIRFSSKLNFKISSDVKKAIYDKGHLLGNISNARMFDEFCKIFLTKHAIDNFKKLNSFGVIKYLINSETYNEHSFGLKLQHAALINTDNRLKASKSVTPGFLIAALLWPRLIDVSKENGGLNLRKFFRSMDRTIREQQELTAVPRKF
;
A
#
# COMPACT_ATOMS: atom_id res chain seq x y z
N GLY A 1 -24.07 -16.65 7.11
CA GLY A 1 -23.80 -17.68 6.11
C GLY A 1 -23.30 -18.93 6.80
N LYS A 2 -23.92 -20.09 6.55
CA LYS A 2 -23.42 -21.38 7.03
C LYS A 2 -22.05 -21.64 6.40
N ILE A 3 -21.04 -21.87 7.24
CA ILE A 3 -19.76 -22.44 6.80
C ILE A 3 -20.06 -23.87 6.36
N LEU A 4 -20.02 -24.12 5.04
CA LEU A 4 -20.38 -25.41 4.43
C LEU A 4 -19.20 -26.39 4.33
N ARG A 5 -17.98 -26.00 4.74
CA ARG A 5 -16.81 -26.89 4.82
C ARG A 5 -16.00 -26.54 6.05
N ASP A 6 -15.77 -27.53 6.90
CA ASP A 6 -14.69 -27.51 7.89
C ASP A 6 -13.34 -27.38 7.19
N ASN A 7 -12.37 -26.75 7.87
CA ASN A 7 -11.01 -26.59 7.37
C ASN A 7 -10.43 -27.96 7.00
N VAL A 8 -10.33 -28.23 5.72
CA VAL A 8 -9.49 -29.35 5.23
C VAL A 8 -8.06 -28.90 5.42
N TRP A 9 -7.38 -29.48 6.40
CA TRP A 9 -5.96 -29.22 6.64
C TRP A 9 -5.17 -29.77 5.45
N GLY A 10 -4.56 -28.86 4.70
CA GLY A 10 -3.66 -29.21 3.60
C GLY A 10 -2.27 -29.60 4.12
N THR A 11 -1.43 -30.07 3.21
CA THR A 11 -0.01 -30.31 3.48
C THR A 11 0.73 -28.99 3.71
N LEU A 12 1.89 -29.06 4.36
CA LEU A 12 2.76 -27.88 4.54
C LEU A 12 3.12 -27.23 3.21
N GLU A 13 3.35 -28.01 2.18
CA GLU A 13 3.67 -27.54 0.82
C GLU A 13 2.49 -26.80 0.19
N GLU A 14 1.26 -27.31 0.35
CA GLU A 14 0.05 -26.64 -0.12
C GLU A 14 -0.16 -25.28 0.56
N ASP A 15 0.16 -25.15 1.85
CA ASP A 15 0.09 -23.86 2.54
C ASP A 15 1.18 -22.90 2.03
N CYS A 16 2.39 -23.39 1.74
CA CYS A 16 3.44 -22.60 1.13
C CYS A 16 2.98 -21.98 -0.21
N ILE A 17 2.34 -22.75 -1.08
CA ILE A 17 1.86 -22.31 -2.39
C ILE A 17 0.83 -21.18 -2.28
N ARG A 18 0.03 -21.14 -1.21
CA ARG A 18 -0.97 -20.09 -0.98
C ARG A 18 -0.37 -18.75 -0.54
N ARG A 19 0.88 -18.76 -0.06
CA ARG A 19 1.59 -17.55 0.40
C ARG A 19 1.88 -16.61 -0.78
N ASP A 20 2.18 -15.36 -0.45
CA ASP A 20 2.47 -14.31 -1.43
C ASP A 20 3.93 -14.33 -1.91
N PHE A 21 4.86 -14.48 -0.97
CA PHE A 21 6.30 -14.36 -1.25
C PHE A 21 7.07 -15.52 -0.65
N SER A 22 8.12 -15.96 -1.35
CA SER A 22 9.02 -17.04 -0.90
C SER A 22 9.59 -16.80 0.50
N ILE A 23 9.92 -15.57 0.83
CA ILE A 23 10.44 -15.18 2.16
C ILE A 23 9.43 -15.37 3.29
N ASN A 24 8.14 -15.48 2.97
CA ASN A 24 7.05 -15.69 3.93
C ASN A 24 6.59 -17.17 4.01
N ALA A 25 7.25 -18.06 3.26
CA ALA A 25 6.91 -19.48 3.15
C ALA A 25 8.02 -20.39 3.71
N LEU A 26 8.64 -19.95 4.79
CA LEU A 26 9.63 -20.70 5.56
C LEU A 26 8.95 -21.24 6.80
N TYR A 27 9.14 -22.53 7.08
CA TYR A 27 8.60 -23.19 8.25
C TYR A 27 9.71 -23.91 9.02
N PHE A 28 9.74 -23.71 10.32
CA PHE A 28 10.70 -24.35 11.19
C PHE A 28 9.99 -25.38 12.07
N ASP A 29 10.43 -26.64 11.99
CA ASP A 29 10.02 -27.71 12.88
C ASP A 29 10.97 -27.77 14.09
N PRO A 30 10.53 -27.36 15.28
CA PRO A 30 11.38 -27.34 16.47
C PRO A 30 11.69 -28.74 17.01
N LEU A 31 10.87 -29.75 16.68
CA LEU A 31 11.07 -31.13 17.16
C LEU A 31 12.17 -31.83 16.37
N GLN A 32 12.20 -31.61 15.06
CA GLN A 32 13.20 -32.18 14.16
C GLN A 32 14.39 -31.26 13.94
N ASN A 33 14.34 -30.03 14.45
CA ASN A 33 15.29 -28.96 14.16
C ASN A 33 15.49 -28.74 12.65
N LEU A 34 14.41 -28.84 11.89
CA LEU A 34 14.41 -28.81 10.44
C LEU A 34 13.71 -27.56 9.91
N LEU A 35 14.35 -26.87 8.96
CA LEU A 35 13.77 -25.77 8.24
C LEU A 35 13.26 -26.24 6.86
N HIS A 36 11.97 -26.05 6.60
CA HIS A 36 11.36 -26.34 5.32
C HIS A 36 11.34 -25.07 4.45
N ASP A 37 11.98 -25.13 3.29
CA ASP A 37 12.07 -24.06 2.29
C ASP A 37 11.78 -24.60 0.89
N PHE A 38 10.51 -24.62 0.52
CA PHE A 38 10.04 -25.14 -0.78
C PHE A 38 10.24 -24.16 -1.94
N HIS A 39 10.49 -22.88 -1.64
CA HIS A 39 10.49 -21.80 -2.64
C HIS A 39 11.78 -20.95 -2.62
N ASN A 40 12.87 -21.49 -2.12
CA ASN A 40 14.18 -20.81 -2.04
C ASN A 40 14.11 -19.49 -1.23
N GLY A 41 13.27 -19.41 -0.20
CA GLY A 41 13.07 -18.23 0.62
C GLY A 41 14.35 -17.76 1.30
N LEU A 42 15.16 -18.68 1.84
CA LEU A 42 16.47 -18.36 2.44
C LEU A 42 17.43 -17.69 1.44
N HIS A 43 17.51 -18.24 0.24
CA HIS A 43 18.35 -17.66 -0.82
C HIS A 43 17.87 -16.24 -1.17
N HIS A 44 16.55 -16.04 -1.29
CA HIS A 44 15.98 -14.72 -1.57
C HIS A 44 16.19 -13.72 -0.44
N ILE A 45 16.17 -14.18 0.82
CA ILE A 45 16.53 -13.34 1.99
C ILE A 45 18.00 -12.91 1.92
N GLN A 46 18.91 -13.84 1.65
CA GLN A 46 20.34 -13.53 1.49
C GLN A 46 20.61 -12.53 0.36
N LYS A 47 19.90 -12.68 -0.75
CA LYS A 47 19.96 -11.76 -1.91
C LYS A 47 19.22 -10.45 -1.68
N LYS A 48 18.49 -10.30 -0.57
CA LYS A 48 17.57 -9.18 -0.31
C LYS A 48 16.61 -8.95 -1.49
N LEU A 49 16.01 -10.02 -1.98
CA LEU A 49 15.15 -10.04 -3.15
C LEU A 49 13.73 -10.50 -2.78
N LEU A 50 12.74 -9.73 -3.19
CA LEU A 50 11.32 -10.08 -3.02
C LEU A 50 10.81 -10.77 -4.29
N VAL A 51 10.47 -12.06 -4.14
CA VAL A 51 10.03 -12.96 -5.22
C VAL A 51 8.66 -13.51 -4.87
N SER A 52 7.73 -13.49 -5.84
CA SER A 52 6.40 -14.10 -5.71
C SER A 52 6.50 -15.62 -5.74
N ILE A 53 5.62 -16.29 -5.02
CA ILE A 53 5.38 -17.73 -5.21
C ILE A 53 4.39 -17.89 -6.35
N GLY A 54 4.76 -18.70 -7.35
CA GLY A 54 4.01 -18.85 -8.59
C GLY A 54 4.18 -17.66 -9.55
N ASP A 55 3.41 -17.67 -10.65
CA ASP A 55 3.44 -16.59 -11.63
C ASP A 55 2.84 -15.30 -11.05
N PRO A 56 3.61 -14.21 -10.93
CA PRO A 56 3.11 -12.96 -10.37
C PRO A 56 1.98 -12.33 -11.20
N GLN A 57 1.89 -12.58 -12.52
CA GLN A 57 0.80 -12.09 -13.34
C GLN A 57 -0.54 -12.70 -12.92
N LEU A 58 -0.59 -14.03 -12.77
CA LEU A 58 -1.78 -14.74 -12.31
C LEU A 58 -2.10 -14.41 -10.86
N ARG A 59 -1.09 -14.35 -9.99
CA ARG A 59 -1.27 -14.05 -8.57
C ARG A 59 -1.83 -12.66 -8.31
N PHE A 60 -1.53 -11.67 -9.16
CA PHE A 60 -2.07 -10.31 -9.04
C PHE A 60 -3.45 -10.17 -9.69
N GLU A 61 -3.80 -11.04 -10.66
CA GLU A 61 -5.18 -11.16 -11.13
C GLU A 61 -6.10 -11.75 -10.07
N GLU A 62 -5.65 -12.81 -9.36
CA GLU A 62 -6.40 -13.41 -8.25
C GLU A 62 -6.62 -12.41 -7.09
N ASP A 63 -5.59 -11.67 -6.72
CA ASP A 63 -5.62 -10.68 -5.65
C ASP A 63 -4.72 -9.47 -5.95
N PRO A 64 -5.28 -8.41 -6.54
CA PRO A 64 -4.53 -7.20 -6.89
C PRO A 64 -3.83 -6.51 -5.71
N VAL A 65 -4.34 -6.68 -4.48
CA VAL A 65 -3.75 -6.12 -3.25
C VAL A 65 -2.33 -6.64 -3.00
N ARG A 66 -1.97 -7.79 -3.58
CA ARG A 66 -0.59 -8.31 -3.52
C ARG A 66 0.44 -7.33 -4.09
N SER A 67 0.08 -6.52 -5.10
CA SER A 67 0.95 -5.46 -5.63
C SER A 67 1.30 -4.40 -4.56
N LEU A 68 0.34 -4.01 -3.72
CA LEU A 68 0.55 -3.10 -2.58
C LEU A 68 1.41 -3.77 -1.48
N ARG A 69 1.19 -5.06 -1.24
CA ARG A 69 1.98 -5.85 -0.30
C ARG A 69 3.45 -5.94 -0.72
N VAL A 70 3.75 -6.12 -2.02
CA VAL A 70 5.11 -6.06 -2.58
C VAL A 70 5.80 -4.75 -2.17
N ILE A 71 5.16 -3.63 -2.43
CA ILE A 71 5.72 -2.30 -2.15
C ILE A 71 6.01 -2.16 -0.66
N ARG A 72 5.05 -2.52 0.19
CA ARG A 72 5.17 -2.47 1.64
C ARG A 72 6.31 -3.34 2.17
N PHE A 73 6.40 -4.59 1.74
CA PHE A 73 7.48 -5.49 2.17
C PHE A 73 8.84 -5.07 1.64
N SER A 74 8.91 -4.60 0.39
CA SER A 74 10.14 -4.06 -0.19
C SER A 74 10.70 -2.89 0.62
N SER A 75 9.84 -1.98 1.09
CA SER A 75 10.27 -0.86 1.93
C SER A 75 10.62 -1.30 3.35
N LYS A 76 9.77 -2.14 3.97
CA LYS A 76 9.98 -2.64 5.34
C LYS A 76 11.28 -3.41 5.50
N LEU A 77 11.62 -4.26 4.53
CA LEU A 77 12.79 -5.14 4.57
C LEU A 77 14.01 -4.55 3.86
N ASN A 78 13.83 -3.43 3.16
CA ASN A 78 14.83 -2.86 2.24
C ASN A 78 15.28 -3.89 1.19
N PHE A 79 14.34 -4.63 0.61
CA PHE A 79 14.59 -5.64 -0.41
C PHE A 79 14.29 -5.10 -1.79
N LYS A 80 15.07 -5.55 -2.78
CA LYS A 80 14.78 -5.30 -4.20
C LYS A 80 13.60 -6.15 -4.64
N ILE A 81 12.78 -5.64 -5.53
CA ILE A 81 11.67 -6.38 -6.15
C ILE A 81 12.22 -7.05 -7.39
N SER A 82 11.92 -8.34 -7.60
CA SER A 82 12.32 -9.08 -8.80
C SER A 82 11.71 -8.47 -10.07
N SER A 83 12.32 -8.72 -11.23
CA SER A 83 11.92 -8.12 -12.52
C SER A 83 10.52 -8.52 -12.96
N ASP A 84 10.18 -9.79 -12.77
CA ASP A 84 8.88 -10.38 -13.07
C ASP A 84 7.76 -9.80 -12.21
N VAL A 85 8.03 -9.64 -10.90
CA VAL A 85 7.09 -8.99 -9.96
C VAL A 85 6.92 -7.51 -10.29
N LYS A 86 7.99 -6.77 -10.66
CA LYS A 86 7.87 -5.38 -11.12
C LYS A 86 6.99 -5.28 -12.35
N LYS A 87 7.23 -6.15 -13.34
CA LYS A 87 6.42 -6.22 -14.56
C LYS A 87 4.95 -6.45 -14.22
N ALA A 88 4.66 -7.40 -13.34
CA ALA A 88 3.29 -7.69 -12.92
C ALA A 88 2.62 -6.50 -12.22
N ILE A 89 3.35 -5.68 -11.43
CA ILE A 89 2.79 -4.45 -10.85
C ILE A 89 2.37 -3.47 -11.95
N TYR A 90 3.20 -3.27 -12.98
CA TYR A 90 2.87 -2.36 -14.09
C TYR A 90 1.68 -2.87 -14.90
N ASP A 91 1.66 -4.17 -15.22
CA ASP A 91 0.65 -4.77 -16.08
C ASP A 91 -0.71 -4.89 -15.38
N LYS A 92 -0.73 -5.26 -14.10
CA LYS A 92 -1.94 -5.60 -13.32
C LYS A 92 -2.33 -4.57 -12.27
N GLY A 93 -1.53 -3.53 -12.05
CA GLY A 93 -1.81 -2.50 -11.04
C GLY A 93 -3.17 -1.80 -11.21
N HIS A 94 -3.68 -1.73 -12.46
CA HIS A 94 -5.00 -1.17 -12.75
C HIS A 94 -6.16 -1.93 -12.10
N LEU A 95 -5.98 -3.22 -11.79
CA LEU A 95 -6.99 -4.05 -11.11
C LEU A 95 -7.26 -3.61 -9.68
N LEU A 96 -6.38 -2.80 -9.08
CA LEU A 96 -6.62 -2.18 -7.77
C LEU A 96 -7.89 -1.32 -7.75
N GLY A 97 -8.31 -0.77 -8.89
CA GLY A 97 -9.57 -0.04 -9.02
C GLY A 97 -10.82 -0.87 -8.76
N ASN A 98 -10.73 -2.21 -8.79
CA ASN A 98 -11.85 -3.12 -8.55
C ASN A 98 -11.95 -3.58 -7.08
N ILE A 99 -11.01 -3.17 -6.23
CA ILE A 99 -10.98 -3.57 -4.82
C ILE A 99 -11.95 -2.73 -4.01
N SER A 100 -12.65 -3.37 -3.05
CA SER A 100 -13.57 -2.65 -2.18
C SER A 100 -12.84 -1.57 -1.38
N ASN A 101 -13.53 -0.45 -1.20
CA ASN A 101 -12.99 0.72 -0.51
C ASN A 101 -12.55 0.39 0.93
N ALA A 102 -13.28 -0.44 1.65
CA ALA A 102 -12.91 -0.86 3.00
C ALA A 102 -11.54 -1.58 3.02
N ARG A 103 -11.32 -2.49 2.05
CA ARG A 103 -10.04 -3.19 1.91
C ARG A 103 -8.91 -2.26 1.50
N MET A 104 -9.18 -1.30 0.61
CA MET A 104 -8.19 -0.27 0.22
C MET A 104 -7.81 0.62 1.40
N PHE A 105 -8.76 0.98 2.27
CA PHE A 105 -8.47 1.74 3.48
C PHE A 105 -7.59 0.95 4.47
N ASP A 106 -7.86 -0.35 4.64
CA ASP A 106 -7.01 -1.22 5.46
C ASP A 106 -5.57 -1.28 4.92
N GLU A 107 -5.41 -1.39 3.60
CA GLU A 107 -4.06 -1.38 2.99
C GLU A 107 -3.41 0.00 3.08
N PHE A 108 -4.18 1.09 2.95
CA PHE A 108 -3.69 2.45 3.21
C PHE A 108 -3.09 2.55 4.62
N CYS A 109 -3.80 2.10 5.63
CA CYS A 109 -3.31 2.10 7.01
C CYS A 109 -2.04 1.26 7.16
N LYS A 110 -2.00 0.05 6.58
CA LYS A 110 -0.83 -0.83 6.63
C LYS A 110 0.39 -0.25 5.89
N ILE A 111 0.19 0.56 4.87
CA ILE A 111 1.25 1.18 4.06
C ILE A 111 1.79 2.44 4.74
N PHE A 112 0.91 3.31 5.22
CA PHE A 112 1.29 4.65 5.67
C PHE A 112 1.43 4.78 7.19
N LEU A 113 0.75 3.96 7.99
CA LEU A 113 0.94 3.94 9.44
C LEU A 113 2.08 3.00 9.85
N THR A 114 3.20 3.11 9.16
CA THR A 114 4.43 2.34 9.38
C THR A 114 5.62 3.28 9.52
N LYS A 115 6.80 2.71 9.83
CA LYS A 115 8.05 3.48 9.91
C LYS A 115 8.69 3.74 8.53
N HIS A 116 7.95 3.48 7.44
CA HIS A 116 8.42 3.51 6.05
C HIS A 116 7.42 4.22 5.11
N ALA A 117 6.63 5.16 5.65
CA ALA A 117 5.57 5.84 4.90
C ALA A 117 6.11 6.61 3.69
N ILE A 118 7.21 7.34 3.86
CA ILE A 118 7.82 8.09 2.75
C ILE A 118 8.40 7.19 1.65
N ASP A 119 9.01 6.06 2.02
CA ASP A 119 9.57 5.11 1.04
C ASP A 119 8.46 4.37 0.30
N ASN A 120 7.40 3.98 1.00
CA ASN A 120 6.19 3.41 0.40
C ASN A 120 5.57 4.39 -0.60
N PHE A 121 5.42 5.66 -0.22
CA PHE A 121 4.87 6.70 -1.07
C PHE A 121 5.66 6.86 -2.38
N LYS A 122 7.00 6.95 -2.28
CA LYS A 122 7.88 7.05 -3.45
C LYS A 122 7.72 5.86 -4.40
N LYS A 123 7.67 4.63 -3.86
CA LYS A 123 7.49 3.42 -4.66
C LYS A 123 6.10 3.33 -5.28
N LEU A 124 5.03 3.68 -4.54
CA LEU A 124 3.67 3.73 -5.08
C LEU A 124 3.57 4.69 -6.27
N ASN A 125 4.23 5.85 -6.18
CA ASN A 125 4.32 6.81 -7.28
C ASN A 125 5.12 6.24 -8.46
N SER A 126 6.28 5.64 -8.22
CA SER A 126 7.13 5.10 -9.28
C SER A 126 6.46 3.97 -10.07
N PHE A 127 5.55 3.21 -9.44
CA PHE A 127 4.73 2.19 -10.09
C PHE A 127 3.40 2.73 -10.64
N GLY A 128 3.06 4.00 -10.40
CA GLY A 128 1.80 4.60 -10.85
C GLY A 128 0.54 4.07 -10.16
N VAL A 129 0.69 3.37 -9.04
CA VAL A 129 -0.45 2.76 -8.31
C VAL A 129 -0.97 3.62 -7.15
N ILE A 130 -0.31 4.72 -6.83
CA ILE A 130 -0.73 5.65 -5.77
C ILE A 130 -2.14 6.19 -6.00
N LYS A 131 -2.53 6.43 -7.25
CA LYS A 131 -3.83 6.95 -7.65
C LYS A 131 -5.02 6.10 -7.19
N TYR A 132 -4.82 4.82 -6.92
CA TYR A 132 -5.86 3.92 -6.38
C TYR A 132 -6.02 4.03 -4.87
N LEU A 133 -5.06 4.64 -4.18
CA LEU A 133 -5.11 4.87 -2.73
C LEU A 133 -5.47 6.31 -2.38
N ILE A 134 -5.02 7.25 -3.20
CA ILE A 134 -5.19 8.69 -2.96
C ILE A 134 -5.40 9.37 -4.31
N ASN A 135 -6.36 10.29 -4.39
CA ASN A 135 -6.52 11.11 -5.57
C ASN A 135 -5.34 12.08 -5.72
N SER A 136 -4.34 11.64 -6.47
CA SER A 136 -3.09 12.39 -6.68
C SER A 136 -2.81 12.68 -8.16
N GLU A 137 -3.85 12.92 -8.97
CA GLU A 137 -3.70 13.11 -10.43
C GLU A 137 -2.81 14.29 -10.82
N THR A 138 -2.52 15.20 -9.91
CA THR A 138 -1.65 16.37 -10.16
C THR A 138 -0.36 16.28 -9.37
N TYR A 139 0.59 15.50 -9.87
CA TYR A 139 1.96 15.50 -9.36
C TYR A 139 2.76 16.65 -10.00
N ASN A 140 2.65 17.84 -9.44
CA ASN A 140 3.53 18.95 -9.78
C ASN A 140 4.65 19.05 -8.74
N GLU A 141 5.87 18.61 -9.09
CA GLU A 141 7.02 18.50 -8.17
C GLU A 141 7.39 19.80 -7.45
N HIS A 142 6.97 20.95 -7.96
CA HIS A 142 7.29 22.27 -7.41
C HIS A 142 6.18 22.86 -6.53
N SER A 143 5.07 22.15 -6.29
CA SER A 143 3.97 22.69 -5.50
C SER A 143 4.29 22.72 -4.00
N PHE A 144 3.85 23.78 -3.30
CA PHE A 144 3.91 23.86 -1.84
C PHE A 144 3.21 22.67 -1.17
N GLY A 145 2.13 22.19 -1.78
CA GLY A 145 1.38 21.02 -1.30
C GLY A 145 2.23 19.76 -1.19
N LEU A 146 3.15 19.52 -2.15
CA LEU A 146 4.05 18.36 -2.11
C LEU A 146 5.09 18.46 -1.00
N LYS A 147 5.60 19.66 -0.70
CA LYS A 147 6.51 19.85 0.43
C LYS A 147 5.84 19.48 1.76
N LEU A 148 4.60 19.92 1.95
CA LEU A 148 3.82 19.56 3.13
C LEU A 148 3.55 18.05 3.21
N GLN A 149 3.15 17.44 2.10
CA GLN A 149 2.90 16.00 1.99
C GLN A 149 4.15 15.18 2.36
N HIS A 150 5.32 15.52 1.79
CA HIS A 150 6.58 14.86 2.12
C HIS A 150 6.98 15.07 3.58
N ALA A 151 6.86 16.29 4.09
CA ALA A 151 7.16 16.60 5.49
C ALA A 151 6.24 15.81 6.45
N ALA A 152 4.95 15.68 6.13
CA ALA A 152 4.00 14.90 6.92
C ALA A 152 4.35 13.40 6.94
N LEU A 153 4.76 12.82 5.79
CA LEU A 153 5.20 11.42 5.71
C LEU A 153 6.49 11.16 6.50
N ILE A 154 7.49 12.04 6.37
CA ILE A 154 8.74 11.95 7.14
C ILE A 154 8.45 12.09 8.65
N ASN A 155 7.61 13.05 9.03
CA ASN A 155 7.22 13.21 10.42
C ASN A 155 6.46 12.00 10.97
N THR A 156 5.60 11.38 10.14
CA THR A 156 4.92 10.12 10.49
C THR A 156 5.93 9.03 10.80
N ASP A 157 6.92 8.83 9.93
CA ASP A 157 7.98 7.83 10.16
C ASP A 157 8.75 8.11 11.46
N ASN A 158 9.10 9.36 11.72
CA ASN A 158 9.82 9.76 12.93
C ASN A 158 8.98 9.55 14.19
N ARG A 159 7.69 9.90 14.16
CA ARG A 159 6.76 9.66 15.28
C ARG A 159 6.61 8.18 15.59
N LEU A 160 6.40 7.35 14.56
CA LEU A 160 6.25 5.91 14.74
C LEU A 160 7.55 5.22 15.17
N LYS A 161 8.72 5.72 14.74
CA LYS A 161 10.03 5.28 15.27
C LYS A 161 10.18 5.61 16.75
N ALA A 162 9.64 6.75 17.19
CA ALA A 162 9.61 7.18 18.59
C ALA A 162 8.41 6.60 19.37
N SER A 163 7.73 5.56 18.85
CA SER A 163 6.55 4.94 19.48
C SER A 163 5.39 5.90 19.77
N LYS A 164 5.29 6.98 19.00
CA LYS A 164 4.17 7.94 19.06
C LYS A 164 3.12 7.60 18.01
N SER A 165 1.84 7.73 18.35
CA SER A 165 0.73 7.47 17.45
C SER A 165 0.58 8.53 16.34
N VAL A 166 0.05 8.09 15.21
CA VAL A 166 -0.40 8.95 14.09
C VAL A 166 -1.79 8.48 13.69
N THR A 167 -2.71 9.41 13.48
CA THR A 167 -4.07 9.07 13.05
C THR A 167 -4.17 8.98 11.53
N PRO A 168 -4.96 8.05 10.97
CA PRO A 168 -5.22 7.99 9.54
C PRO A 168 -5.74 9.31 8.97
N GLY A 169 -6.64 9.98 9.70
CA GLY A 169 -7.23 11.26 9.28
C GLY A 169 -6.19 12.35 9.03
N PHE A 170 -5.18 12.48 9.90
CA PHE A 170 -4.06 13.40 9.67
C PHE A 170 -3.33 13.10 8.35
N LEU A 171 -3.02 11.83 8.12
CA LEU A 171 -2.30 11.43 6.91
C LEU A 171 -3.12 11.66 5.65
N ILE A 172 -4.41 11.30 5.67
CA ILE A 172 -5.32 11.54 4.54
C ILE A 172 -5.38 13.03 4.23
N ALA A 173 -5.57 13.88 5.23
CA ALA A 173 -5.59 15.33 5.05
C ALA A 173 -4.27 15.85 4.43
N ALA A 174 -3.12 15.40 4.95
CA ALA A 174 -1.82 15.80 4.44
C ALA A 174 -1.58 15.30 2.99
N LEU A 175 -2.03 14.09 2.66
CA LEU A 175 -1.87 13.51 1.34
C LEU A 175 -2.82 14.13 0.31
N LEU A 176 -4.00 14.58 0.71
CA LEU A 176 -4.95 15.29 -0.14
C LEU A 176 -4.64 16.79 -0.28
N TRP A 177 -3.72 17.33 0.51
CA TRP A 177 -3.40 18.76 0.52
C TRP A 177 -3.03 19.34 -0.85
N PRO A 178 -2.19 18.67 -1.67
CA PRO A 178 -1.90 19.15 -3.03
C PRO A 178 -3.16 19.32 -3.87
N ARG A 179 -4.06 18.33 -3.85
CA ARG A 179 -5.33 18.38 -4.60
C ARG A 179 -6.23 19.50 -4.11
N LEU A 180 -6.30 19.70 -2.79
CA LEU A 180 -7.07 20.80 -2.20
C LEU A 180 -6.57 22.18 -2.69
N ILE A 181 -5.25 22.35 -2.77
CA ILE A 181 -4.65 23.60 -3.30
C ILE A 181 -5.06 23.81 -4.76
N ASP A 182 -5.02 22.78 -5.59
CA ASP A 182 -5.36 22.89 -7.01
C ASP A 182 -6.85 23.20 -7.20
N VAL A 183 -7.73 22.48 -6.51
CA VAL A 183 -9.20 22.76 -6.54
C VAL A 183 -9.50 24.17 -6.01
N SER A 184 -8.75 24.64 -5.00
CA SER A 184 -8.91 26.01 -4.49
C SER A 184 -8.52 27.07 -5.55
N LYS A 185 -7.47 26.84 -6.33
CA LYS A 185 -7.05 27.72 -7.42
C LYS A 185 -8.10 27.73 -8.55
N GLU A 186 -8.62 26.57 -8.95
CA GLU A 186 -9.70 26.42 -9.93
C GLU A 186 -10.93 27.25 -9.55
N ASN A 187 -11.26 27.29 -8.25
CA ASN A 187 -12.40 28.04 -7.70
C ASN A 187 -12.12 29.54 -7.46
N GLY A 188 -10.98 30.07 -7.93
CA GLY A 188 -10.65 31.50 -7.88
C GLY A 188 -10.10 31.99 -6.52
N GLY A 189 -9.32 31.15 -5.84
CA GLY A 189 -8.46 31.52 -4.71
C GLY A 189 -9.02 31.31 -3.32
N LEU A 190 -8.21 31.63 -2.30
CA LEU A 190 -8.41 31.34 -0.88
C LEU A 190 -9.38 32.35 -0.19
N ASN A 191 -10.64 32.38 -0.61
CA ASN A 191 -11.71 32.91 0.23
C ASN A 191 -12.23 31.77 1.12
N LEU A 192 -12.49 32.01 2.41
CA LEU A 192 -12.93 31.01 3.39
C LEU A 192 -14.10 30.15 2.88
N ARG A 193 -15.14 30.79 2.27
CA ARG A 193 -16.30 30.06 1.73
C ARG A 193 -15.90 29.17 0.55
N LYS A 194 -15.00 29.64 -0.34
CA LYS A 194 -14.49 28.88 -1.47
C LYS A 194 -13.56 27.77 -1.00
N PHE A 195 -12.75 28.00 0.01
CA PHE A 195 -11.88 27.00 0.63
C PHE A 195 -12.69 25.83 1.19
N PHE A 196 -13.76 26.06 1.95
CA PHE A 196 -14.62 25.00 2.47
C PHE A 196 -15.32 24.22 1.34
N ARG A 197 -15.76 24.87 0.27
CA ARG A 197 -16.31 24.18 -0.91
C ARG A 197 -15.24 23.31 -1.60
N SER A 198 -14.02 23.79 -1.73
CA SER A 198 -12.91 23.02 -2.29
C SER A 198 -12.56 21.82 -1.42
N MET A 199 -12.58 21.99 -0.11
CA MET A 199 -12.38 20.89 0.85
C MET A 199 -13.48 19.82 0.72
N ASP A 200 -14.74 20.20 0.68
CA ASP A 200 -15.87 19.28 0.47
C ASP A 200 -15.74 18.52 -0.86
N ARG A 201 -15.37 19.20 -1.94
CA ARG A 201 -15.14 18.57 -3.24
C ARG A 201 -14.00 17.56 -3.17
N THR A 202 -12.85 17.93 -2.59
CA THR A 202 -11.68 17.06 -2.46
C THR A 202 -11.99 15.82 -1.62
N ILE A 203 -12.75 15.98 -0.54
CA ILE A 203 -13.20 14.86 0.31
C ILE A 203 -14.13 13.93 -0.46
N ARG A 204 -15.09 14.44 -1.23
CA ARG A 204 -16.01 13.64 -2.04
C ARG A 204 -15.26 12.86 -3.10
N GLU A 205 -14.37 13.50 -3.86
CA GLU A 205 -13.52 12.83 -4.86
C GLU A 205 -12.70 11.68 -4.23
N GLN A 206 -12.18 11.87 -3.01
CA GLN A 206 -11.47 10.82 -2.29
C GLN A 206 -12.42 9.71 -1.79
N GLN A 207 -13.64 10.04 -1.36
CA GLN A 207 -14.64 9.07 -0.92
C GLN A 207 -15.15 8.20 -2.07
N GLU A 208 -15.16 8.71 -3.28
CA GLU A 208 -15.49 7.94 -4.49
C GLU A 208 -14.39 6.92 -4.82
N LEU A 209 -13.12 7.23 -4.52
CA LEU A 209 -11.98 6.35 -4.76
C LEU A 209 -11.73 5.36 -3.62
N THR A 210 -11.88 5.82 -2.40
CA THR A 210 -11.66 5.00 -1.20
C THR A 210 -12.75 5.34 -0.21
N ALA A 211 -13.50 4.38 0.33
CA ALA A 211 -14.47 4.66 1.40
C ALA A 211 -13.74 5.10 2.68
N VAL A 212 -13.20 6.30 2.65
CA VAL A 212 -12.84 6.98 3.89
C VAL A 212 -14.11 7.10 4.70
N PRO A 213 -14.18 6.56 5.94
CA PRO A 213 -15.38 6.64 6.75
C PRO A 213 -15.85 8.09 6.88
N ARG A 214 -17.17 8.32 6.73
CA ARG A 214 -17.77 9.67 6.82
C ARG A 214 -17.63 10.35 8.20
N LYS A 215 -16.95 9.70 9.17
CA LYS A 215 -16.72 10.19 10.53
C LYS A 215 -15.22 10.36 10.76
N PHE A 216 -14.72 11.52 10.44
CA PHE A 216 -13.52 12.11 11.03
C PHE A 216 -13.82 13.54 11.47
#